data_eb86d81e1147ce2962e8a0d4a9d74ee5
#
_entry.id   eb86d81e1147ce2962e8a0d4a9d74ee5
#
_cell.length_a   1.000
_cell.length_b   1.000
_cell.length_c   1.000
_cell.angle_alpha   90.00
_cell.angle_beta   90.00
_cell.angle_gamma   90.00
#
_symmetry.space_group_name_H-M   'P 1'
#
loop_
_entity.id
_entity.type
_entity.pdbx_description
1 polymer ?
#
loop_
_entity_poly.entity_id
_entity_poly.type
_entity_poly.pdbx_seq_one_letter_code
_entity_poly.pdbx_strand_id
1 'polypeptide(L)'
;MEIEVKAKLKNKATVIEKLSALGCQFSNIKTQDDMVWVEKTGSLEDFLSNKVFLRIRIQNGEKVIMTAKSPKAKEGNESLVKREHEVIVSSADEARNILSMLGLQEAVRVVKKRQTAKYRGYEICIDEIENLGSFVELEKIAETGDAAQIQKRMFEFLETLGILPEDQVKKGYDILMLERK
;
A
#
# COMPACT_ATOMS: atom_id res chain seq x y z
N MET A 1 -0.62 11.28 -11.36
CA MET A 1 0.32 11.00 -10.25
C MET A 1 -0.50 10.58 -9.04
N GLU A 2 -0.18 9.43 -8.44
CA GLU A 2 -0.83 8.98 -7.21
C GLU A 2 -0.03 9.46 -6.00
N ILE A 3 -0.70 10.12 -5.07
CA ILE A 3 -0.12 10.64 -3.84
C ILE A 3 -0.77 9.89 -2.69
N GLU A 4 0.03 9.30 -1.82
CA GLU A 4 -0.43 8.54 -0.66
C GLU A 4 0.17 9.07 0.65
N VAL A 5 -0.59 8.97 1.72
CA VAL A 5 -0.11 9.05 3.10
C VAL A 5 -0.65 7.86 3.88
N LYS A 6 0.13 7.39 4.85
CA LYS A 6 -0.20 6.23 5.66
C LYS A 6 0.05 6.50 7.13
N ALA A 7 -0.81 5.99 7.98
CA ALA A 7 -0.63 6.04 9.43
C ALA A 7 -1.10 4.75 10.11
N LYS A 8 -0.47 4.43 11.24
CA LYS A 8 -0.89 3.33 12.10
C LYS A 8 -2.11 3.75 12.93
N LEU A 9 -3.08 2.86 13.08
CA LEU A 9 -4.28 3.09 13.87
C LEU A 9 -4.13 2.47 15.27
N LYS A 10 -4.19 3.30 16.31
CA LYS A 10 -4.30 2.84 17.71
C LYS A 10 -5.71 2.33 18.02
N ASN A 11 -6.72 2.97 17.44
CA ASN A 11 -8.13 2.58 17.58
C ASN A 11 -8.85 2.67 16.23
N LYS A 12 -8.92 1.54 15.53
CA LYS A 12 -9.60 1.43 14.22
C LYS A 12 -11.09 1.78 14.32
N ALA A 13 -11.78 1.33 15.37
CA ALA A 13 -13.21 1.52 15.50
C ALA A 13 -13.59 3.01 15.59
N THR A 14 -12.89 3.78 16.42
CA THR A 14 -13.10 5.22 16.56
C THR A 14 -12.88 5.98 15.26
N VAL A 15 -11.87 5.58 14.46
CA VAL A 15 -11.61 6.23 13.16
C VAL A 15 -12.73 5.92 12.17
N ILE A 16 -13.20 4.67 12.11
CA ILE A 16 -14.33 4.28 11.26
C ILE A 16 -15.61 5.04 11.67
N GLU A 17 -15.91 5.16 12.97
CA GLU A 17 -17.05 5.92 13.47
C GLU A 17 -17.00 7.40 13.05
N LYS A 18 -15.84 8.05 13.20
CA LYS A 18 -15.67 9.45 12.76
C LYS A 18 -15.83 9.60 11.25
N LEU A 19 -15.26 8.69 10.45
CA LEU A 19 -15.43 8.72 8.99
C LEU A 19 -16.89 8.48 8.59
N SER A 20 -17.59 7.56 9.26
CA SER A 20 -19.01 7.31 9.03
C SER A 20 -19.86 8.55 9.38
N ALA A 21 -19.54 9.26 10.48
CA ALA A 21 -20.18 10.51 10.85
C ALA A 21 -19.97 11.64 9.81
N LEU A 22 -18.86 11.58 9.06
CA LEU A 22 -18.60 12.46 7.90
C LEU A 22 -19.33 12.02 6.62
N GLY A 23 -20.12 10.94 6.66
CA GLY A 23 -20.86 10.40 5.53
C GLY A 23 -20.08 9.40 4.67
N CYS A 24 -18.92 8.93 5.11
CA CYS A 24 -18.18 7.90 4.39
C CYS A 24 -18.94 6.57 4.42
N GLN A 25 -19.12 5.98 3.23
CA GLN A 25 -19.68 4.63 3.08
C GLN A 25 -18.54 3.66 2.72
N PHE A 26 -18.29 2.71 3.60
CA PHE A 26 -17.25 1.72 3.38
C PHE A 26 -17.72 0.58 2.47
N SER A 27 -16.83 0.13 1.60
CA SER A 27 -17.02 -1.08 0.81
C SER A 27 -17.08 -2.33 1.71
N ASN A 28 -17.52 -3.45 1.13
CA ASN A 28 -17.29 -4.75 1.74
C ASN A 28 -15.78 -4.99 1.96
N ILE A 29 -15.47 -5.80 2.97
CA ILE A 29 -14.09 -6.19 3.24
C ILE A 29 -13.56 -7.02 2.07
N LYS A 30 -12.39 -6.62 1.56
CA LYS A 30 -11.60 -7.39 0.58
C LYS A 30 -10.42 -8.03 1.30
N THR A 31 -10.22 -9.32 1.10
CA THR A 31 -8.99 -9.99 1.50
C THR A 31 -7.97 -9.87 0.39
N GLN A 32 -6.72 -9.58 0.73
CA GLN A 32 -5.62 -9.47 -0.20
C GLN A 32 -4.41 -10.20 0.37
N ASP A 33 -3.87 -11.11 -0.42
CA ASP A 33 -2.69 -11.89 -0.11
C ASP A 33 -1.62 -11.53 -1.14
N ASP A 34 -0.67 -10.71 -0.71
CA ASP A 34 0.37 -10.11 -1.54
C ASP A 34 1.69 -10.87 -1.37
N MET A 35 2.19 -11.47 -2.43
CA MET A 35 3.51 -12.08 -2.50
C MET A 35 4.43 -11.15 -3.29
N VAL A 36 5.47 -10.64 -2.65
CA VAL A 36 6.45 -9.71 -3.25
C VAL A 36 7.65 -10.50 -3.73
N TRP A 37 8.00 -10.29 -4.99
CA TRP A 37 9.06 -11.02 -5.71
C TRP A 37 10.18 -10.08 -6.12
N VAL A 38 11.42 -10.48 -5.85
CA VAL A 38 12.64 -9.69 -6.08
C VAL A 38 13.74 -10.56 -6.68
N GLU A 39 14.77 -9.94 -7.25
CA GLU A 39 15.99 -10.66 -7.65
C GLU A 39 16.67 -11.32 -6.43
N LYS A 40 17.37 -12.41 -6.65
CA LYS A 40 18.07 -13.17 -5.59
C LYS A 40 19.31 -12.47 -5.02
N THR A 41 19.70 -11.32 -5.55
CA THR A 41 20.96 -10.63 -5.22
C THR A 41 20.73 -9.36 -4.43
N GLY A 42 21.54 -9.12 -3.39
CA GLY A 42 21.51 -7.90 -2.56
C GLY A 42 20.68 -8.03 -1.28
N SER A 43 20.55 -6.93 -0.52
CA SER A 43 19.66 -6.89 0.62
C SER A 43 18.23 -6.68 0.14
N LEU A 44 17.28 -7.37 0.76
CA LEU A 44 15.86 -7.27 0.40
C LEU A 44 15.33 -5.85 0.59
N GLU A 45 15.78 -5.15 1.63
CA GLU A 45 15.38 -3.77 1.91
C GLU A 45 15.88 -2.80 0.84
N ASP A 46 17.14 -2.92 0.41
CA ASP A 46 17.69 -2.10 -0.67
C ASP A 46 16.94 -2.36 -1.98
N PHE A 47 16.61 -3.62 -2.25
CA PHE A 47 15.86 -3.98 -3.44
C PHE A 47 14.48 -3.32 -3.47
N LEU A 48 13.70 -3.48 -2.41
CA LEU A 48 12.33 -2.92 -2.30
C LEU A 48 12.31 -1.38 -2.31
N SER A 49 13.40 -0.75 -1.87
CA SER A 49 13.51 0.71 -1.82
C SER A 49 13.99 1.33 -3.13
N ASN A 50 14.82 0.62 -3.92
CA ASN A 50 15.59 1.19 -5.02
C ASN A 50 15.39 0.53 -6.39
N LYS A 51 14.71 -0.63 -6.47
CA LYS A 51 14.54 -1.38 -7.72
C LYS A 51 13.08 -1.65 -8.04
N VAL A 52 12.82 -2.02 -9.28
CA VAL A 52 11.52 -2.56 -9.69
C VAL A 52 11.32 -3.92 -9.04
N PHE A 53 10.18 -4.13 -8.44
CA PHE A 53 9.79 -5.44 -7.90
C PHE A 53 8.41 -5.86 -8.44
N LEU A 54 8.12 -7.14 -8.31
CA LEU A 54 6.86 -7.71 -8.74
C LEU A 54 6.03 -8.12 -7.52
N ARG A 55 4.72 -7.93 -7.64
CA ARG A 55 3.76 -8.41 -6.65
C ARG A 55 2.75 -9.31 -7.34
N ILE A 56 2.52 -10.48 -6.79
CA ILE A 56 1.37 -11.33 -7.11
C ILE A 56 0.37 -11.14 -5.96
N ARG A 57 -0.83 -10.67 -6.27
CA ARG A 57 -1.92 -10.48 -5.32
C ARG A 57 -3.03 -11.47 -5.60
N ILE A 58 -3.44 -12.23 -4.60
CA ILE A 58 -4.69 -12.99 -4.63
C ILE A 58 -5.73 -12.17 -3.86
N GLN A 59 -6.77 -11.72 -4.55
CA GLN A 59 -7.85 -10.94 -3.96
C GLN A 59 -9.10 -11.79 -3.81
N ASN A 60 -9.65 -11.84 -2.58
CA ASN A 60 -10.84 -12.61 -2.21
C ASN A 60 -10.73 -14.12 -2.55
N GLY A 61 -9.51 -14.67 -2.61
CA GLY A 61 -9.24 -16.06 -2.95
C GLY A 61 -9.39 -16.43 -4.44
N GLU A 62 -9.79 -15.49 -5.29
CA GLU A 62 -10.17 -15.77 -6.69
C GLU A 62 -9.38 -14.96 -7.71
N LYS A 63 -9.38 -13.64 -7.57
CA LYS A 63 -8.76 -12.76 -8.56
C LYS A 63 -7.26 -12.65 -8.33
N VAL A 64 -6.48 -13.05 -9.34
CA VAL A 64 -5.01 -12.94 -9.30
C VAL A 64 -4.56 -11.75 -10.15
N ILE A 65 -3.81 -10.85 -9.52
CA ILE A 65 -3.28 -9.64 -10.13
C ILE A 65 -1.77 -9.65 -10.00
N MET A 66 -1.06 -9.52 -11.11
CA MET A 66 0.39 -9.32 -11.12
C MET A 66 0.68 -7.85 -11.37
N THR A 67 1.50 -7.25 -10.51
CA THR A 67 1.86 -5.83 -10.56
C THR A 67 3.36 -5.68 -10.62
N ALA A 68 3.87 -4.89 -11.58
CA ALA A 68 5.23 -4.38 -11.55
C ALA A 68 5.22 -3.00 -10.90
N LYS A 69 6.06 -2.80 -9.88
CA LYS A 69 6.18 -1.54 -9.15
C LYS A 69 7.58 -0.97 -9.32
N SER A 70 7.67 0.28 -9.80
CA SER A 70 8.94 0.99 -9.82
C SER A 70 9.23 1.64 -8.46
N PRO A 71 10.51 1.78 -8.09
CA PRO A 71 10.87 2.62 -6.96
C PRO A 71 10.43 4.06 -7.23
N LYS A 72 10.32 4.85 -6.18
CA LYS A 72 10.08 6.28 -6.30
C LYS A 72 11.23 6.91 -7.09
N ALA A 73 10.95 7.66 -8.17
CA ALA A 73 11.99 8.33 -8.93
C ALA A 73 12.69 9.38 -8.06
N LYS A 74 14.03 9.39 -8.04
CA LYS A 74 14.81 10.40 -7.36
C LYS A 74 15.03 11.58 -8.31
N GLU A 75 14.15 12.55 -8.33
CA GLU A 75 14.46 13.87 -8.89
C GLU A 75 14.00 14.92 -7.89
N GLY A 76 14.99 15.56 -7.23
CA GLY A 76 14.95 16.90 -6.65
C GLY A 76 14.03 17.20 -5.46
N ASN A 77 13.01 16.45 -5.19
CA ASN A 77 12.15 16.44 -4.02
C ASN A 77 11.65 15.01 -3.83
N GLU A 78 11.59 14.56 -2.57
CA GLU A 78 11.16 13.19 -2.19
C GLU A 78 10.11 12.64 -3.13
N SER A 79 10.50 11.74 -4.02
CA SER A 79 9.67 11.24 -5.10
C SER A 79 8.48 10.47 -4.52
N LEU A 80 7.33 11.05 -4.64
CA LEU A 80 6.06 10.57 -4.13
C LEU A 80 5.28 9.76 -5.19
N VAL A 81 5.89 9.57 -6.36
CA VAL A 81 5.26 8.95 -7.52
C VAL A 81 5.82 7.55 -7.73
N LYS A 82 4.99 6.55 -7.51
CA LYS A 82 5.24 5.17 -7.93
C LYS A 82 4.59 4.95 -9.31
N ARG A 83 5.28 4.25 -10.21
CA ARG A 83 4.67 3.73 -11.44
C ARG A 83 4.31 2.27 -11.20
N GLU A 84 3.07 1.94 -11.48
CA GLU A 84 2.54 0.59 -11.35
C GLU A 84 1.91 0.16 -12.68
N HIS A 85 2.24 -1.06 -13.11
CA HIS A 85 1.60 -1.71 -14.25
C HIS A 85 0.98 -3.01 -13.76
N GLU A 86 -0.31 -3.17 -13.97
CA GLU A 86 -1.08 -4.31 -13.49
C GLU A 86 -1.66 -5.14 -14.64
N VAL A 87 -1.68 -6.46 -14.43
CA VAL A 87 -2.34 -7.41 -15.32
C VAL A 87 -3.04 -8.48 -14.49
N ILE A 88 -4.22 -8.89 -14.94
CA ILE A 88 -4.92 -10.04 -14.37
C ILE A 88 -4.33 -11.30 -14.98
N VAL A 89 -3.96 -12.27 -14.17
CA VAL A 89 -3.47 -13.57 -14.59
C VAL A 89 -4.40 -14.69 -14.12
N SER A 90 -4.44 -15.78 -14.85
CA SER A 90 -5.38 -16.89 -14.59
C SER A 90 -4.98 -17.78 -13.41
N SER A 91 -3.68 -17.78 -13.03
CA SER A 91 -3.15 -18.65 -11.98
C SER A 91 -2.02 -17.98 -11.23
N ALA A 92 -2.10 -17.99 -9.89
CA ALA A 92 -1.04 -17.51 -9.03
C ALA A 92 0.18 -18.45 -9.07
N ASP A 93 -0.06 -19.77 -9.15
CA ASP A 93 1.02 -20.76 -9.18
C ASP A 93 1.82 -20.67 -10.47
N GLU A 94 1.14 -20.53 -11.62
CA GLU A 94 1.85 -20.34 -12.88
C GLU A 94 2.63 -19.01 -12.90
N ALA A 95 2.08 -17.93 -12.36
CA ALA A 95 2.78 -16.66 -12.22
C ALA A 95 4.04 -16.84 -11.34
N ARG A 96 3.96 -17.56 -10.22
CA ARG A 96 5.10 -17.86 -9.34
C ARG A 96 6.16 -18.70 -10.06
N ASN A 97 5.74 -19.72 -10.82
CA ASN A 97 6.64 -20.56 -11.60
C ASN A 97 7.39 -19.73 -12.64
N ILE A 98 6.72 -18.86 -13.37
CA ILE A 98 7.34 -17.95 -14.34
C ILE A 98 8.38 -17.05 -13.66
N LEU A 99 8.04 -16.41 -12.54
CA LEU A 99 8.96 -15.55 -11.82
C LEU A 99 10.19 -16.31 -11.30
N SER A 100 9.99 -17.53 -10.81
CA SER A 100 11.09 -18.43 -10.39
C SER A 100 12.01 -18.77 -11.56
N MET A 101 11.46 -19.06 -12.73
CA MET A 101 12.25 -19.35 -13.96
C MET A 101 13.06 -18.13 -14.41
N LEU A 102 12.56 -16.93 -14.18
CA LEU A 102 13.25 -15.66 -14.43
C LEU A 102 14.31 -15.31 -13.38
N GLY A 103 14.51 -16.17 -12.38
CA GLY A 103 15.53 -15.99 -11.34
C GLY A 103 15.09 -15.10 -10.17
N LEU A 104 13.79 -14.76 -10.07
CA LEU A 104 13.27 -14.05 -8.92
C LEU A 104 12.94 -15.00 -7.77
N GLN A 105 12.82 -14.45 -6.57
CA GLN A 105 12.40 -15.17 -5.36
C GLN A 105 11.34 -14.38 -4.60
N GLU A 106 10.48 -15.08 -3.87
CA GLU A 106 9.55 -14.46 -2.93
C GLU A 106 10.35 -13.88 -1.74
N ALA A 107 10.25 -12.57 -1.56
CA ALA A 107 10.94 -11.84 -0.49
C ALA A 107 10.10 -11.78 0.78
N VAL A 108 8.83 -11.45 0.63
CA VAL A 108 7.91 -11.24 1.75
C VAL A 108 6.46 -11.41 1.29
N ARG A 109 5.63 -11.89 2.23
CA ARG A 109 4.19 -12.02 2.05
C ARG A 109 3.45 -11.08 3.00
N VAL A 110 2.45 -10.36 2.48
CA VAL A 110 1.62 -9.42 3.23
C VAL A 110 0.15 -9.82 3.06
N VAL A 111 -0.45 -10.32 4.13
CA VAL A 111 -1.87 -10.68 4.14
C VAL A 111 -2.64 -9.57 4.83
N LYS A 112 -3.70 -9.06 4.18
CA LYS A 112 -4.50 -7.97 4.73
C LYS A 112 -5.98 -8.07 4.41
N LYS A 113 -6.77 -7.44 5.28
CA LYS A 113 -8.18 -7.12 5.06
C LYS A 113 -8.30 -5.62 4.81
N ARG A 114 -8.87 -5.22 3.68
CA ARG A 114 -9.03 -3.82 3.28
C ARG A 114 -10.50 -3.47 3.11
N GLN A 115 -10.90 -2.33 3.66
CA GLN A 115 -12.14 -1.63 3.33
C GLN A 115 -11.81 -0.27 2.74
N THR A 116 -12.57 0.18 1.75
CA THR A 116 -12.34 1.47 1.10
C THR A 116 -13.57 2.37 1.21
N ALA A 117 -13.35 3.67 1.30
CA ALA A 117 -14.37 4.69 1.22
C ALA A 117 -13.84 5.89 0.41
N LYS A 118 -14.74 6.74 -0.08
CA LYS A 118 -14.35 7.98 -0.77
C LYS A 118 -14.84 9.18 0.04
N TYR A 119 -13.97 10.18 0.17
CA TYR A 119 -14.29 11.43 0.85
C TYR A 119 -13.48 12.59 0.28
N ARG A 120 -14.16 13.65 -0.19
CA ARG A 120 -13.53 14.90 -0.71
C ARG A 120 -12.42 14.67 -1.74
N GLY A 121 -12.59 13.67 -2.61
CA GLY A 121 -11.61 13.33 -3.65
C GLY A 121 -10.40 12.51 -3.15
N TYR A 122 -10.44 12.04 -1.90
CA TYR A 122 -9.55 11.02 -1.39
C TYR A 122 -10.20 9.63 -1.49
N GLU A 123 -9.42 8.63 -1.80
CA GLU A 123 -9.71 7.25 -1.46
C GLU A 123 -9.12 6.96 -0.08
N ILE A 124 -9.96 6.45 0.82
CA ILE A 124 -9.58 6.10 2.19
C ILE A 124 -9.56 4.59 2.30
N CYS A 125 -8.41 4.02 2.62
CA CYS A 125 -8.25 2.60 2.83
C CYS A 125 -8.05 2.32 4.33
N ILE A 126 -8.87 1.47 4.91
CA ILE A 126 -8.65 0.93 6.26
C ILE A 126 -8.15 -0.49 6.09
N ASP A 127 -6.90 -0.70 6.50
CA ASP A 127 -6.21 -1.98 6.40
C ASP A 127 -6.04 -2.64 7.76
N GLU A 128 -6.24 -3.93 7.81
CA GLU A 128 -5.85 -4.80 8.92
C GLU A 128 -4.83 -5.79 8.39
N ILE A 129 -3.58 -5.61 8.76
CA ILE A 129 -2.43 -6.38 8.25
C ILE A 129 -2.09 -7.45 9.28
N GLU A 130 -2.03 -8.71 8.85
CA GLU A 130 -1.56 -9.78 9.72
C GLU A 130 -0.18 -9.45 10.30
N ASN A 131 -0.06 -9.61 11.61
CA ASN A 131 1.17 -9.36 12.34
C ASN A 131 1.65 -7.90 12.44
N LEU A 132 1.02 -6.92 11.80
CA LEU A 132 1.38 -5.50 11.91
C LEU A 132 0.31 -4.66 12.61
N GLY A 133 -0.97 -5.08 12.53
CA GLY A 133 -2.11 -4.35 13.08
C GLY A 133 -2.84 -3.52 12.06
N SER A 134 -3.52 -2.47 12.52
CA SER A 134 -4.41 -1.66 11.68
C SER A 134 -3.75 -0.37 11.20
N PHE A 135 -4.08 0.03 9.97
CA PHE A 135 -3.57 1.23 9.32
C PHE A 135 -4.68 1.95 8.56
N VAL A 136 -4.46 3.23 8.30
CA VAL A 136 -5.19 4.01 7.32
C VAL A 136 -4.25 4.48 6.23
N GLU A 137 -4.69 4.38 4.98
CA GLU A 137 -4.07 5.03 3.84
C GLU A 137 -5.05 6.04 3.25
N LEU A 138 -4.57 7.24 2.92
CA LEU A 138 -5.27 8.17 2.06
C LEU A 138 -4.54 8.20 0.73
N GLU A 139 -5.29 8.06 -0.35
CA GLU A 139 -4.79 8.08 -1.72
C GLU A 139 -5.50 9.17 -2.51
N LYS A 140 -4.76 9.87 -3.36
CA LYS A 140 -5.29 10.89 -4.27
C LYS A 140 -4.60 10.83 -5.62
N ILE A 141 -5.40 10.75 -6.67
CA ILE A 141 -4.91 10.96 -8.03
C ILE A 141 -4.89 12.46 -8.29
N ALA A 142 -3.71 13.02 -8.58
CA ALA A 142 -3.52 14.40 -8.98
C ALA A 142 -2.88 14.46 -10.38
N GLU A 143 -3.43 15.28 -11.27
CA GLU A 143 -2.86 15.51 -12.60
C GLU A 143 -1.66 16.43 -12.52
N THR A 144 -1.76 17.46 -11.67
CA THR A 144 -0.72 18.47 -11.42
C THR A 144 -0.77 18.90 -9.95
N GLY A 145 0.29 19.52 -9.45
CA GLY A 145 0.34 20.14 -8.14
C GLY A 145 1.56 19.76 -7.32
N ASP A 146 1.74 20.50 -6.23
CA ASP A 146 2.79 20.22 -5.25
C ASP A 146 2.37 19.01 -4.39
N ALA A 147 3.04 17.90 -4.62
CA ALA A 147 2.78 16.66 -3.89
C ALA A 147 2.97 16.81 -2.37
N ALA A 148 3.96 17.61 -1.93
CA ALA A 148 4.20 17.86 -0.51
C ALA A 148 3.05 18.64 0.13
N GLN A 149 2.51 19.65 -0.59
CA GLN A 149 1.35 20.40 -0.10
C GLN A 149 0.09 19.52 -0.04
N ILE A 150 -0.10 18.62 -1.01
CA ILE A 150 -1.22 17.68 -0.99
C ILE A 150 -1.07 16.72 0.19
N GLN A 151 0.10 16.14 0.42
CA GLN A 151 0.35 15.26 1.58
C GLN A 151 0.13 15.99 2.91
N LYS A 152 0.55 17.24 3.04
CA LYS A 152 0.31 18.04 4.23
C LYS A 152 -1.19 18.13 4.54
N ARG A 153 -2.02 18.46 3.54
CA ARG A 153 -3.49 18.51 3.71
C ARG A 153 -4.10 17.16 4.06
N MET A 154 -3.52 16.08 3.52
CA MET A 154 -3.96 14.72 3.86
C MET A 154 -3.66 14.40 5.33
N PHE A 155 -2.49 14.80 5.84
CA PHE A 155 -2.18 14.65 7.26
C PHE A 155 -3.04 15.53 8.15
N GLU A 156 -3.26 16.80 7.79
CA GLU A 156 -4.19 17.68 8.51
C GLU A 156 -5.59 17.06 8.62
N PHE A 157 -6.04 16.37 7.56
CA PHE A 157 -7.30 15.63 7.62
C PHE A 157 -7.21 14.43 8.58
N LEU A 158 -6.14 13.64 8.56
CA LEU A 158 -5.94 12.52 9.50
C LEU A 158 -5.92 12.99 10.95
N GLU A 159 -5.35 14.15 11.26
CA GLU A 159 -5.35 14.75 12.59
C GLU A 159 -6.78 15.05 13.10
N THR A 160 -7.70 15.46 12.22
CA THR A 160 -9.12 15.65 12.60
C THR A 160 -9.78 14.34 13.05
N LEU A 161 -9.27 13.21 12.58
CA LEU A 161 -9.71 11.87 12.99
C LEU A 161 -9.06 11.41 14.30
N GLY A 162 -8.09 12.17 14.83
CA GLY A 162 -7.34 11.85 16.04
C GLY A 162 -6.09 10.98 15.79
N ILE A 163 -5.59 10.98 14.56
CA ILE A 163 -4.35 10.33 14.17
C ILE A 163 -3.23 11.37 14.28
N LEU A 164 -2.21 11.05 15.06
CA LEU A 164 -1.15 12.01 15.40
C LEU A 164 0.00 11.93 14.38
N PRO A 165 0.84 12.99 14.26
CA PRO A 165 2.00 12.98 13.37
C PRO A 165 2.98 11.82 13.60
N GLU A 166 3.15 11.39 14.87
CA GLU A 166 4.00 10.25 15.23
C GLU A 166 3.44 8.89 14.79
N ASP A 167 2.15 8.83 14.47
CA ASP A 167 1.51 7.60 13.94
C ASP A 167 1.79 7.42 12.44
N GLN A 168 2.38 8.45 11.79
CA GLN A 168 2.72 8.41 10.37
C GLN A 168 3.69 7.27 10.04
N VAL A 169 3.41 6.57 8.95
CA VAL A 169 4.25 5.48 8.43
C VAL A 169 4.68 5.81 7.01
N LYS A 170 5.99 5.95 6.78
CA LYS A 170 6.58 6.25 5.46
C LYS A 170 6.93 5.00 4.66
N LYS A 171 7.05 3.86 5.33
CA LYS A 171 7.45 2.57 4.74
C LYS A 171 6.26 1.80 4.19
N GLY A 172 6.49 1.00 3.14
CA GLY A 172 5.53 0.01 2.66
C GLY A 172 5.29 -1.12 3.68
N TYR A 173 4.16 -1.80 3.58
CA TYR A 173 3.88 -2.96 4.47
C TYR A 173 4.89 -4.10 4.28
N ASP A 174 5.42 -4.25 3.07
CA ASP A 174 6.50 -5.17 2.72
C ASP A 174 7.77 -4.91 3.55
N ILE A 175 8.21 -3.66 3.62
CA ILE A 175 9.37 -3.25 4.43
C ILE A 175 9.07 -3.46 5.92
N LEU A 176 7.89 -3.07 6.40
CA LEU A 176 7.50 -3.25 7.81
C LEU A 176 7.48 -4.73 8.21
N MET A 177 7.07 -5.62 7.31
CA MET A 177 7.08 -7.07 7.54
C MET A 177 8.51 -7.62 7.60
N LEU A 178 9.43 -7.11 6.78
CA LEU A 178 10.85 -7.51 6.81
C LEU A 178 11.55 -7.07 8.09
N GLU A 179 11.28 -5.85 8.56
CA GLU A 179 11.89 -5.31 9.79
C GLU A 179 11.42 -6.00 11.07
N ARG A 180 10.32 -6.73 11.01
CA ARG A 180 9.80 -7.46 12.15
C ARG A 180 10.54 -8.78 12.44
N LYS A 181 11.32 -9.28 11.47
CA LYS A 181 12.15 -10.48 11.63
C LYS A 181 13.36 -10.18 12.50
#